data_e21d6f1dee69fdaaded71f99ff5aea47
#
_entry.id   e21d6f1dee69fdaaded71f99ff5aea47
#
_cell.length_a   1.000
_cell.length_b   1.000
_cell.length_c   1.000
_cell.angle_alpha   90.00
_cell.angle_beta   90.00
_cell.angle_gamma   90.00
#
_symmetry.space_group_name_H-M   'P 1'
#
loop_
_entity.id
_entity.type
_entity.pdbx_description
1 polymer ?
#
loop_
_entity_poly.entity_id
_entity_poly.type
_entity_poly.pdbx_seq_one_letter_code
_entity_poly.pdbx_strand_id
1 'polypeptide(L)'
;KSDGNIPGTPNVSVNEIEKNFKFHNKEIIVLNAFHGKLPIFGFRIDNIAYFTDVKTIPDEEFDKLKNLDVLVINALRIEAHYSHLSLSDALKIINKVKPKKAYITHISHKLGFHKDVQKKLPKNIYLAYDGLVVNSN
;
A
#
# COMPACT_ATOMS: atom_id res chain seq x y z
N LYS A 1 22.26 -25.83 -20.35
CA LYS A 1 22.00 -24.96 -19.17
C LYS A 1 21.22 -25.82 -18.20
N SER A 2 21.85 -26.25 -17.12
CA SER A 2 21.26 -27.08 -16.09
C SER A 2 20.29 -26.23 -15.28
N ASP A 3 18.99 -26.53 -15.39
CA ASP A 3 17.99 -26.04 -14.45
C ASP A 3 18.26 -26.73 -13.11
N GLY A 4 19.07 -26.08 -12.29
CA GLY A 4 19.47 -26.60 -10.98
C GLY A 4 18.34 -26.45 -9.96
N ASN A 5 17.31 -27.30 -10.06
CA ASN A 5 16.34 -27.45 -8.98
C ASN A 5 17.03 -28.10 -7.78
N ILE A 6 17.38 -27.30 -6.78
CA ILE A 6 17.86 -27.80 -5.49
C ILE A 6 16.67 -28.46 -4.79
N PRO A 7 16.74 -29.73 -4.38
CA PRO A 7 15.67 -30.40 -3.67
C PRO A 7 15.24 -29.61 -2.44
N GLY A 8 13.92 -29.33 -2.31
CA GLY A 8 13.36 -28.56 -1.20
C GLY A 8 13.21 -27.05 -1.45
N THR A 9 13.64 -26.52 -2.61
CA THR A 9 13.33 -25.15 -3.00
C THR A 9 11.98 -25.09 -3.71
N PRO A 10 11.15 -24.07 -3.46
CA PRO A 10 9.90 -23.89 -4.18
C PRO A 10 10.15 -23.56 -5.65
N ASN A 11 9.34 -24.12 -6.55
CA ASN A 11 9.29 -23.68 -7.93
C ASN A 11 8.66 -22.28 -8.00
N VAL A 12 9.44 -21.30 -8.45
CA VAL A 12 8.99 -19.92 -8.62
C VAL A 12 8.98 -19.60 -10.10
N SER A 13 7.81 -19.25 -10.63
CA SER A 13 7.68 -18.64 -11.95
C SER A 13 7.52 -17.13 -11.78
N VAL A 14 8.32 -16.37 -12.52
CA VAL A 14 8.27 -14.90 -12.52
C VAL A 14 7.52 -14.44 -13.77
N ASN A 15 6.53 -13.57 -13.56
CA ASN A 15 5.81 -12.91 -14.64
C ASN A 15 6.04 -11.41 -14.53
N GLU A 16 6.42 -10.78 -15.62
CA GLU A 16 6.58 -9.34 -15.69
C GLU A 16 5.22 -8.65 -15.77
N ILE A 17 5.04 -7.59 -14.98
CA ILE A 17 3.79 -6.81 -14.91
C ILE A 17 4.08 -5.42 -15.44
N GLU A 18 3.44 -5.02 -16.54
CA GLU A 18 3.53 -3.67 -17.10
C GLU A 18 2.20 -2.92 -17.05
N LYS A 19 1.09 -3.64 -16.97
CA LYS A 19 -0.27 -3.08 -17.02
C LYS A 19 -1.25 -3.93 -16.22
N ASN A 20 -2.50 -3.49 -16.16
CA ASN A 20 -3.58 -4.25 -15.53
C ASN A 20 -3.64 -5.69 -16.02
N PHE A 21 -3.91 -6.61 -15.12
CA PHE A 21 -3.97 -8.04 -15.39
C PHE A 21 -5.12 -8.70 -14.62
N LYS A 22 -5.47 -9.93 -15.00
CA LYS A 22 -6.47 -10.74 -14.29
C LYS A 22 -5.80 -11.79 -13.41
N PHE A 23 -6.31 -11.93 -12.20
CA PHE A 23 -5.91 -12.98 -11.26
C PHE A 23 -7.17 -13.57 -10.61
N HIS A 24 -7.38 -14.88 -10.74
CA HIS A 24 -8.58 -15.57 -10.24
C HIS A 24 -9.91 -14.83 -10.53
N ASN A 25 -10.18 -14.50 -11.78
CA ASN A 25 -11.37 -13.77 -12.23
C ASN A 25 -11.52 -12.33 -11.69
N LYS A 26 -10.53 -11.80 -10.96
CA LYS A 26 -10.49 -10.41 -10.54
C LYS A 26 -9.56 -9.61 -11.43
N GLU A 27 -10.00 -8.41 -11.81
CA GLU A 27 -9.12 -7.45 -12.45
C GLU A 27 -8.23 -6.78 -11.40
N ILE A 28 -6.93 -6.80 -11.64
CA ILE A 28 -5.92 -6.13 -10.83
C ILE A 28 -5.49 -4.88 -11.59
N ILE A 29 -5.82 -3.72 -11.05
CA ILE A 29 -5.40 -2.44 -11.60
C ILE A 29 -4.04 -2.09 -11.02
N VAL A 30 -3.07 -1.89 -11.89
CA VAL A 30 -1.71 -1.48 -11.52
C VAL A 30 -1.70 0.03 -11.27
N LEU A 31 -1.16 0.42 -10.13
CA LEU A 31 -1.01 1.80 -9.67
C LEU A 31 0.48 2.14 -9.65
N ASN A 32 0.90 3.08 -10.49
CA ASN A 32 2.29 3.52 -10.50
C ASN A 32 2.60 4.38 -9.29
N ALA A 33 3.76 4.16 -8.69
CA ALA A 33 4.24 4.93 -7.56
C ALA A 33 5.77 4.94 -7.51
N PHE A 34 6.34 5.68 -6.56
CA PHE A 34 7.79 5.76 -6.38
C PHE A 34 8.19 5.56 -4.92
N HIS A 35 9.19 4.74 -4.71
CA HIS A 35 9.97 4.64 -3.48
C HIS A 35 11.24 5.50 -3.64
N GLY A 36 11.19 6.74 -3.19
CA GLY A 36 12.20 7.73 -3.56
C GLY A 36 12.21 7.95 -5.08
N LYS A 37 13.27 7.48 -5.74
CA LYS A 37 13.41 7.53 -7.22
C LYS A 37 13.10 6.19 -7.91
N LEU A 38 12.93 5.11 -7.14
CA LEU A 38 12.69 3.77 -7.68
C LEU A 38 11.20 3.63 -8.05
N PRO A 39 10.86 3.30 -9.31
CA PRO A 39 9.50 2.95 -9.67
C PRO A 39 9.04 1.69 -8.94
N ILE A 40 7.84 1.73 -8.39
CA ILE A 40 7.18 0.61 -7.72
C ILE A 40 5.72 0.56 -8.13
N PHE A 41 5.05 -0.54 -7.81
CA PHE A 41 3.63 -0.69 -8.03
C PHE A 41 2.86 -0.77 -6.71
N GLY A 42 1.69 -0.10 -6.68
CA GLY A 42 0.58 -0.45 -5.84
C GLY A 42 -0.46 -1.21 -6.67
N PHE A 43 -1.48 -1.73 -6.02
CA PHE A 43 -2.52 -2.54 -6.67
C PHE A 43 -3.90 -2.12 -6.18
N ARG A 44 -4.87 -2.10 -7.11
CA ARG A 44 -6.27 -1.99 -6.77
C ARG A 44 -7.01 -3.25 -7.24
N ILE A 45 -7.82 -3.80 -6.33
CA ILE A 45 -8.73 -4.91 -6.58
C ILE A 45 -10.12 -4.46 -6.15
N ASP A 46 -11.07 -4.42 -7.05
CA ASP A 46 -12.42 -3.85 -6.80
C ASP A 46 -12.30 -2.44 -6.16
N ASN A 47 -12.79 -2.28 -4.93
CA ASN A 47 -12.74 -1.01 -4.19
C ASN A 47 -11.67 -0.98 -3.08
N ILE A 48 -10.67 -1.84 -3.16
CA ILE A 48 -9.52 -1.85 -2.25
C ILE A 48 -8.26 -1.46 -3.01
N ALA A 49 -7.51 -0.48 -2.52
CA ALA A 49 -6.17 -0.17 -3.02
C ALA A 49 -5.12 -0.41 -1.92
N TYR A 50 -3.97 -0.95 -2.34
CA TYR A 50 -2.85 -1.28 -1.47
C TYR A 50 -1.56 -0.68 -2.00
N PHE A 51 -0.90 0.10 -1.14
CA PHE A 51 0.45 0.61 -1.34
C PHE A 51 1.32 0.26 -0.14
N THR A 52 2.53 -0.21 -0.41
CA THR A 52 3.61 -0.26 0.57
C THR A 52 4.85 0.41 -0.01
N ASP A 53 5.74 0.89 0.85
CA ASP A 53 7.01 1.52 0.45
C ASP A 53 6.87 2.76 -0.45
N VAL A 54 5.70 3.36 -0.53
CA VAL A 54 5.49 4.52 -1.39
C VAL A 54 6.01 5.82 -0.76
N LYS A 55 6.62 6.66 -1.59
CA LYS A 55 6.95 8.06 -1.28
C LYS A 55 6.11 9.03 -2.10
N THR A 56 5.89 8.71 -3.38
CA THR A 56 5.16 9.60 -4.28
C THR A 56 4.21 8.80 -5.15
N ILE A 57 2.99 9.30 -5.29
CA ILE A 57 1.98 8.81 -6.22
C ILE A 57 1.80 9.91 -7.27
N PRO A 58 2.03 9.66 -8.57
CA PRO A 58 1.79 10.62 -9.64
C PRO A 58 0.33 11.09 -9.68
N ASP A 59 0.10 12.33 -10.09
CA ASP A 59 -1.24 12.92 -10.07
C ASP A 59 -2.25 12.17 -10.93
N GLU A 60 -1.82 11.63 -12.07
CA GLU A 60 -2.64 10.82 -12.98
C GLU A 60 -3.15 9.52 -12.35
N GLU A 61 -2.48 8.98 -11.33
CA GLU A 61 -2.88 7.75 -10.66
C GLU A 61 -4.07 7.96 -9.70
N PHE A 62 -4.33 9.21 -9.26
CA PHE A 62 -5.43 9.48 -8.32
C PHE A 62 -6.81 9.20 -8.92
N ASP A 63 -6.97 9.26 -10.24
CA ASP A 63 -8.23 8.87 -10.88
C ASP A 63 -8.58 7.39 -10.66
N LYS A 64 -7.56 6.53 -10.58
CA LYS A 64 -7.72 5.10 -10.28
C LYS A 64 -8.03 4.84 -8.79
N LEU A 65 -7.90 5.84 -7.92
CA LEU A 65 -8.14 5.76 -6.47
C LEU A 65 -9.51 6.31 -6.06
N LYS A 66 -10.38 6.65 -7.00
CA LYS A 66 -11.74 7.12 -6.71
C LYS A 66 -12.63 6.01 -6.18
N ASN A 67 -13.54 6.35 -5.27
CA ASN A 67 -14.59 5.47 -4.73
C ASN A 67 -14.03 4.21 -4.03
N LEU A 68 -12.93 4.33 -3.31
CA LEU A 68 -12.39 3.22 -2.53
C LEU A 68 -13.20 3.02 -1.25
N ASP A 69 -13.50 1.74 -0.95
CA ASP A 69 -13.94 1.33 0.37
C ASP A 69 -12.77 1.31 1.35
N VAL A 70 -11.61 0.83 0.88
CA VAL A 70 -10.41 0.69 1.69
C VAL A 70 -9.18 1.19 0.94
N LEU A 71 -8.37 1.98 1.62
CA LEU A 71 -7.01 2.31 1.21
C LEU A 71 -6.03 1.78 2.25
N VAL A 72 -5.11 0.93 1.86
CA VAL A 72 -3.95 0.54 2.66
C VAL A 72 -2.74 1.30 2.13
N ILE A 73 -2.04 2.03 3.01
CA ILE A 73 -0.91 2.89 2.62
C ILE A 73 0.14 2.92 3.74
N ASN A 74 1.42 3.06 3.37
CA ASN A 74 2.47 3.13 4.36
C ASN A 74 2.56 4.50 5.05
N ALA A 75 2.98 4.49 6.33
CA ALA A 75 3.58 5.64 6.99
C ALA A 75 4.70 5.16 7.90
N LEU A 76 5.95 5.39 7.49
CA LEU A 76 7.09 4.80 8.17
C LEU A 76 7.30 5.38 9.58
N ARG A 77 7.16 6.70 9.74
CA ARG A 77 7.45 7.45 10.97
C ARG A 77 6.81 8.84 10.96
N ILE A 78 6.96 9.57 12.05
CA ILE A 78 6.43 10.95 12.16
C ILE A 78 7.22 11.90 11.25
N GLU A 79 8.55 11.89 11.34
CA GLU A 79 9.41 12.79 10.57
C GLU A 79 9.48 12.40 9.11
N ALA A 80 9.82 13.37 8.26
CA ALA A 80 10.00 13.15 6.85
C ALA A 80 11.08 12.08 6.55
N HIS A 81 10.87 11.30 5.51
CA HIS A 81 11.80 10.30 5.00
C HIS A 81 11.99 10.47 3.50
N TYR A 82 13.19 10.19 2.98
CA TYR A 82 13.50 10.42 1.57
C TYR A 82 12.76 9.46 0.62
N SER A 83 12.47 8.25 1.05
CA SER A 83 11.89 7.20 0.21
C SER A 83 10.51 6.70 0.65
N HIS A 84 10.04 7.07 1.85
CA HIS A 84 8.75 6.65 2.39
C HIS A 84 7.90 7.85 2.80
N LEU A 85 6.61 7.66 2.88
CA LEU A 85 5.71 8.64 3.47
C LEU A 85 5.96 8.78 4.97
N SER A 86 5.91 10.01 5.46
CA SER A 86 5.68 10.30 6.87
C SER A 86 4.19 10.13 7.21
N LEU A 87 3.84 10.13 8.48
CA LEU A 87 2.43 10.09 8.89
C LEU A 87 1.65 11.26 8.31
N SER A 88 2.20 12.47 8.34
CA SER A 88 1.55 13.66 7.79
C SER A 88 1.34 13.57 6.27
N ASP A 89 2.30 12.99 5.53
CA ASP A 89 2.17 12.80 4.08
C ASP A 89 1.11 11.77 3.74
N ALA A 90 1.06 10.65 4.46
CA ALA A 90 0.03 9.63 4.31
C ALA A 90 -1.37 10.20 4.58
N LEU A 91 -1.53 11.00 5.64
CA LEU A 91 -2.81 11.67 5.95
C LEU A 91 -3.25 12.63 4.84
N LYS A 92 -2.32 13.37 4.20
CA LYS A 92 -2.65 14.23 3.04
C LYS A 92 -3.19 13.42 1.87
N ILE A 93 -2.55 12.27 1.56
CA ILE A 93 -3.01 11.37 0.48
C ILE A 93 -4.40 10.80 0.83
N ILE A 94 -4.59 10.30 2.05
CA ILE A 94 -5.89 9.77 2.51
C ILE A 94 -6.97 10.84 2.39
N ASN A 95 -6.68 12.09 2.77
CA ASN A 95 -7.63 13.19 2.64
C ASN A 95 -7.93 13.57 1.18
N LYS A 96 -6.98 13.40 0.26
CA LYS A 96 -7.18 13.62 -1.18
C LYS A 96 -8.03 12.50 -1.79
N VAL A 97 -7.77 11.23 -1.45
CA VAL A 97 -8.45 10.03 -1.96
C VAL A 97 -9.85 9.86 -1.36
N LYS A 98 -10.02 10.19 -0.07
CA LYS A 98 -11.27 10.05 0.72
C LYS A 98 -11.87 8.64 0.67
N PRO A 99 -11.11 7.58 1.00
CA PRO A 99 -11.67 6.24 1.10
C PRO A 99 -12.65 6.16 2.28
N LYS A 100 -13.55 5.16 2.29
CA LYS A 100 -14.44 4.94 3.45
C LYS A 100 -13.65 4.59 4.71
N LYS A 101 -12.55 3.82 4.56
CA LYS A 101 -11.60 3.49 5.63
C LYS A 101 -10.17 3.52 5.08
N ALA A 102 -9.22 3.91 5.91
CA ALA A 102 -7.80 3.81 5.57
C ALA A 102 -7.04 3.03 6.65
N TYR A 103 -6.09 2.21 6.24
CA TYR A 103 -5.19 1.47 7.11
C TYR A 103 -3.75 1.84 6.82
N ILE A 104 -3.04 2.25 7.87
CA ILE A 104 -1.63 2.63 7.78
C ILE A 104 -0.79 1.41 8.13
N THR A 105 0.11 1.03 7.22
CA THR A 105 1.02 -0.10 7.34
C THR A 105 2.49 0.33 7.23
N HIS A 106 3.42 -0.62 7.23
CA HIS A 106 4.88 -0.38 7.10
C HIS A 106 5.40 0.60 8.16
N ILE A 107 5.02 0.36 9.41
CA ILE A 107 5.24 1.22 10.56
C ILE A 107 6.57 0.86 11.23
N SER A 108 7.45 1.85 11.41
CA SER A 108 8.66 1.67 12.22
C SER A 108 8.42 2.05 13.70
N HIS A 109 9.35 1.65 14.55
CA HIS A 109 9.36 2.06 15.97
C HIS A 109 9.37 3.60 16.17
N LYS A 110 9.82 4.36 15.17
CA LYS A 110 9.85 5.84 15.20
C LYS A 110 8.48 6.48 14.96
N LEU A 111 7.43 5.72 14.63
CA LEU A 111 6.08 6.25 14.59
C LEU A 111 5.52 6.47 16.00
N GLY A 112 5.98 5.68 16.97
CA GLY A 112 5.50 5.67 18.34
C GLY A 112 4.72 4.42 18.70
N PHE A 113 4.21 4.35 19.93
CA PHE A 113 3.40 3.21 20.37
C PHE A 113 2.05 3.18 19.65
N HIS A 114 1.66 2.03 19.15
CA HIS A 114 0.44 1.82 18.37
C HIS A 114 -0.81 2.43 19.03
N LYS A 115 -1.04 2.15 20.31
CA LYS A 115 -2.22 2.64 21.05
C LYS A 115 -2.27 4.17 21.14
N ASP A 116 -1.12 4.83 21.28
CA ASP A 116 -1.05 6.28 21.46
C ASP A 116 -1.19 7.02 20.13
N VAL A 117 -0.61 6.49 19.07
CA VAL A 117 -0.77 7.02 17.72
C VAL A 117 -2.21 6.83 17.24
N GLN A 118 -2.79 5.62 17.43
CA GLN A 118 -4.16 5.34 17.04
C GLN A 118 -5.18 6.32 17.64
N LYS A 119 -5.01 6.72 18.89
CA LYS A 119 -5.90 7.70 19.57
C LYS A 119 -5.89 9.09 18.91
N LYS A 120 -4.81 9.44 18.20
CA LYS A 120 -4.61 10.75 17.57
C LYS A 120 -5.02 10.77 16.11
N LEU A 121 -5.30 9.60 15.51
CA LEU A 121 -5.70 9.52 14.10
C LEU A 121 -7.13 10.03 13.89
N PRO A 122 -7.41 10.67 12.75
CA PRO A 122 -8.76 11.03 12.36
C PRO A 122 -9.70 9.82 12.29
N LYS A 123 -11.00 10.06 12.36
CA LYS A 123 -12.03 9.02 12.21
C LYS A 123 -11.82 8.24 10.90
N ASN A 124 -12.06 6.92 10.95
CA ASN A 124 -11.93 5.97 9.83
C ASN A 124 -10.48 5.78 9.33
N ILE A 125 -9.48 6.21 10.09
CA ILE A 125 -8.07 5.94 9.82
C ILE A 125 -7.52 5.10 10.97
N TYR A 126 -6.89 3.97 10.63
CA TYR A 126 -6.44 2.97 11.58
C TYR A 126 -4.98 2.60 11.31
N LEU A 127 -4.24 2.28 12.36
CA LEU A 127 -2.96 1.59 12.23
C LEU A 127 -3.23 0.10 12.01
N ALA A 128 -2.59 -0.50 11.01
CA ALA A 128 -2.62 -1.94 10.83
C ALA A 128 -1.81 -2.66 11.92
N TYR A 129 -2.12 -3.93 12.14
CA TYR A 129 -1.41 -4.81 13.07
C TYR A 129 -1.44 -6.25 12.52
N ASP A 130 -0.52 -7.10 12.99
CA ASP A 130 -0.41 -8.48 12.55
C ASP A 130 -1.68 -9.27 12.86
N GLY A 131 -2.21 -9.96 11.86
CA GLY A 131 -3.48 -10.69 11.97
C GLY A 131 -4.74 -9.85 11.72
N LEU A 132 -4.62 -8.56 11.38
CA LEU A 132 -5.77 -7.73 11.00
C LEU A 132 -6.43 -8.29 9.73
N VAL A 133 -7.73 -8.57 9.82
CA VAL A 133 -8.57 -8.93 8.67
C VAL A 133 -9.47 -7.74 8.32
N VAL A 134 -9.43 -7.32 7.06
CA VAL A 134 -10.25 -6.22 6.55
C VAL A 134 -11.18 -6.77 5.48
N ASN A 135 -12.48 -6.56 5.67
CA ASN A 135 -13.50 -6.93 4.69
C ASN A 135 -13.93 -5.67 3.91
N SER A 136 -14.03 -5.79 2.59
CA SER A 136 -14.75 -4.83 1.75
C SER A 136 -16.21 -5.28 1.68
N ASN A 137 -17.12 -4.37 1.84
CA ASN A 137 -18.55 -4.63 1.63
C ASN A 137 -18.88 -4.60 0.13
#